data_879a5addaaf2ca1d8b30b946b475219f
#
_entry.id   879a5addaaf2ca1d8b30b946b475219f
#
_cell.length_a   1.000
_cell.length_b   1.000
_cell.length_c   1.000
_cell.angle_alpha   90.00
_cell.angle_beta   90.00
_cell.angle_gamma   90.00
#
_symmetry.space_group_name_H-M   'P 1'
#
loop_
_entity.id
_entity.type
_entity.pdbx_description
1 polymer ?
#
loop_
_entity_poly.entity_id
_entity_poly.type
_entity_poly.pdbx_seq_one_letter_code
_entity_poly.pdbx_strand_id
1 'polypeptide(L)'
;YRFDSGRTYRADYADETVHFQLLEPPQPDPPSETLAYTARTLRDGLFLVVWRDPDFHTTFVVDLARREIHASALREGVGSFFATAEILEASASVGDRQEAR
;
A
#
# COMPACT_ATOMS: atom_id res chain seq x y z
N TYR A 1 -5.14 -1.68 -6.13
CA TYR A 1 -3.92 -2.25 -6.72
C TYR A 1 -3.96 -3.77 -6.69
N ARG A 2 -3.28 -4.36 -7.63
CA ARG A 2 -3.25 -5.81 -7.80
C ARG A 2 -1.81 -6.31 -7.83
N PHE A 3 -1.50 -7.28 -6.96
CA PHE A 3 -0.22 -7.97 -6.96
C PHE A 3 -0.15 -9.01 -8.08
N ASP A 4 1.06 -9.46 -8.40
CA ASP A 4 1.30 -10.52 -9.40
C ASP A 4 0.55 -11.81 -9.05
N SER A 5 0.28 -12.06 -7.78
CA SER A 5 -0.50 -13.21 -7.32
C SER A 5 -1.96 -13.15 -7.69
N GLY A 6 -2.45 -11.99 -8.16
CA GLY A 6 -3.86 -11.75 -8.45
C GLY A 6 -4.63 -11.15 -7.28
N ARG A 7 -4.06 -11.09 -6.11
CA ARG A 7 -4.73 -10.45 -4.97
C ARG A 7 -4.84 -8.96 -5.21
N THR A 8 -6.04 -8.46 -5.07
CA THR A 8 -6.37 -7.05 -5.31
C THR A 8 -6.86 -6.42 -4.03
N TYR A 9 -6.33 -5.26 -3.70
CA TYR A 9 -6.65 -4.53 -2.49
C TYR A 9 -7.11 -3.12 -2.80
N ARG A 10 -7.92 -2.60 -1.89
CA ARG A 10 -8.24 -1.18 -1.81
C ARG A 10 -7.51 -0.62 -0.59
N ALA A 11 -6.86 0.50 -0.77
CA ALA A 11 -6.21 1.23 0.31
C ALA A 11 -6.80 2.63 0.39
N ASP A 12 -7.37 2.96 1.54
CA ASP A 12 -7.92 4.29 1.82
C ASP A 12 -7.02 4.98 2.84
N TYR A 13 -6.32 6.02 2.39
CA TYR A 13 -5.38 6.77 3.23
C TYR A 13 -6.08 7.93 3.91
N ALA A 14 -6.01 7.96 5.23
CA ALA A 14 -6.35 9.13 6.03
C ALA A 14 -5.05 9.83 6.44
N ASP A 15 -5.10 10.79 7.36
CA ASP A 15 -3.91 11.56 7.73
C ASP A 15 -2.83 10.71 8.39
N GLU A 16 -3.20 9.79 9.27
CA GLU A 16 -2.26 8.99 10.04
C GLU A 16 -2.48 7.49 9.91
N THR A 17 -3.58 7.09 9.31
CA THR A 17 -3.94 5.69 9.16
C THR A 17 -4.30 5.34 7.73
N VAL A 18 -4.09 4.09 7.38
CA VAL A 18 -4.54 3.53 6.11
C VAL A 18 -5.41 2.33 6.38
N HIS A 19 -6.53 2.25 5.66
CA HIS A 19 -7.42 1.10 5.73
C HIS A 19 -7.27 0.27 4.48
N PHE A 20 -6.90 -0.98 4.66
CA PHE A 20 -6.78 -1.96 3.59
C PHE A 20 -7.96 -2.90 3.58
N GLN A 21 -8.43 -3.24 2.39
CA GLN A 21 -9.48 -4.23 2.22
C GLN A 21 -9.15 -5.12 1.02
N LEU A 22 -9.25 -6.44 1.22
CA LEU A 22 -9.08 -7.38 0.12
C LEU A 22 -10.32 -7.36 -0.76
N LEU A 23 -10.14 -7.13 -2.06
CA LEU A 23 -11.23 -7.10 -3.04
C LEU A 23 -11.29 -8.39 -3.84
N GLU A 24 -10.15 -8.96 -4.18
CA GLU A 24 -10.07 -10.20 -4.96
C GLU A 24 -9.01 -11.13 -4.36
N PRO A 25 -9.31 -12.42 -4.22
CA PRO A 25 -10.55 -13.07 -4.61
C PRO A 25 -11.73 -12.61 -3.71
N PRO A 26 -12.95 -12.50 -4.28
CA PRO A 26 -14.10 -12.05 -3.51
C PRO A 26 -14.45 -13.05 -2.42
N GLN A 27 -14.80 -12.53 -1.24
CA GLN A 27 -15.17 -13.32 -0.08
C GLN A 27 -16.38 -12.69 0.60
N PRO A 28 -17.24 -13.50 1.25
CA PRO A 28 -18.40 -12.95 1.98
C PRO A 28 -17.99 -11.97 3.08
N ASP A 29 -16.86 -12.20 3.72
CA ASP A 29 -16.33 -11.36 4.79
C ASP A 29 -14.85 -11.10 4.49
N PRO A 30 -14.56 -10.18 3.57
CA PRO A 30 -13.19 -9.97 3.12
C PRO A 30 -12.29 -9.43 4.24
N PRO A 31 -11.07 -9.92 4.33
CA PRO A 31 -10.11 -9.39 5.30
C PRO A 31 -9.90 -7.89 5.11
N SER A 32 -9.90 -7.16 6.22
CA SER A 32 -9.60 -5.73 6.22
C SER A 32 -8.80 -5.37 7.46
N GLU A 33 -8.04 -4.31 7.36
CA GLU A 33 -7.16 -3.88 8.45
C GLU A 33 -6.90 -2.38 8.36
N THR A 34 -6.87 -1.72 9.52
CA THR A 34 -6.51 -0.32 9.61
C THR A 34 -5.19 -0.20 10.38
N LEU A 35 -4.21 0.45 9.78
CA LEU A 35 -2.86 0.56 10.33
C LEU A 35 -2.40 2.01 10.32
N ALA A 36 -1.56 2.35 11.30
CA ALA A 36 -0.83 3.59 11.26
C ALA A 36 0.25 3.51 10.18
N TYR A 37 0.48 4.60 9.48
CA TYR A 37 1.50 4.66 8.44
C TYR A 37 2.26 5.97 8.49
N THR A 38 3.45 5.95 7.89
CA THR A 38 4.25 7.13 7.65
C THR A 38 4.52 7.20 6.16
N ALA A 39 4.44 8.38 5.58
CA ALA A 39 4.69 8.55 4.16
C ALA A 39 5.60 9.75 3.90
N ARG A 40 6.35 9.66 2.82
CA ARG A 40 7.21 10.74 2.36
C ARG A 40 7.08 10.85 0.85
N THR A 41 6.87 12.08 0.39
CA THR A 41 6.93 12.36 -1.04
C THR A 41 8.39 12.42 -1.46
N LEU A 42 8.76 11.58 -2.42
CA LEU A 42 10.13 11.56 -2.96
C LEU A 42 10.26 12.56 -4.12
N ARG A 43 9.22 12.68 -4.90
CA ARG A 43 9.02 13.65 -5.97
C ARG A 43 7.57 13.56 -6.41
N ASP A 44 7.12 14.42 -7.31
CA ASP A 44 5.74 14.43 -7.77
C ASP A 44 5.31 13.03 -8.26
N GLY A 45 4.26 12.52 -7.66
CA GLY A 45 3.70 11.22 -8.00
C GLY A 45 4.48 10.02 -7.51
N LEU A 46 5.54 10.22 -6.72
CA LEU A 46 6.35 9.12 -6.20
C LEU A 46 6.43 9.23 -4.68
N PHE A 47 5.93 8.21 -3.99
CA PHE A 47 5.81 8.21 -2.53
C PHE A 47 6.45 6.99 -1.91
N LEU A 48 7.04 7.19 -0.74
CA LEU A 48 7.51 6.12 0.12
C LEU A 48 6.50 5.99 1.26
N VAL A 49 5.91 4.82 1.43
CA VAL A 49 4.90 4.56 2.46
C VAL A 49 5.36 3.39 3.31
N VAL A 50 5.38 3.59 4.62
CA VAL A 50 5.88 2.58 5.55
C VAL A 50 4.83 2.34 6.64
N TRP A 51 4.55 1.09 6.93
CA TRP A 51 3.73 0.72 8.08
C TRP A 51 4.22 -0.57 8.70
N ARG A 52 3.70 -0.82 9.88
CA ARG A 52 4.06 -1.98 10.67
C ARG A 52 2.81 -2.61 11.24
N ASP A 53 2.67 -3.90 11.06
CA ASP A 53 1.67 -4.68 11.78
C ASP A 53 2.39 -5.68 12.70
N PRO A 54 1.66 -6.51 13.47
CA PRO A 54 2.31 -7.44 14.39
C PRO A 54 3.28 -8.42 13.74
N ASP A 55 3.06 -8.74 12.47
CA ASP A 55 3.87 -9.75 11.77
C ASP A 55 4.90 -9.15 10.82
N PHE A 56 4.63 -7.98 10.24
CA PHE A 56 5.43 -7.44 9.15
C PHE A 56 5.80 -5.97 9.33
N HIS A 57 6.98 -5.64 8.83
CA HIS A 57 7.34 -4.26 8.51
C HIS A 57 7.26 -4.13 7.00
N THR A 58 6.41 -3.25 6.52
CA THR A 58 6.15 -3.13 5.10
C THR A 58 6.50 -1.75 4.57
N THR A 59 7.15 -1.73 3.42
CA THR A 59 7.49 -0.51 2.70
C THR A 59 6.94 -0.59 1.29
N PHE A 60 6.19 0.43 0.89
CA PHE A 60 5.73 0.59 -0.48
C PHE A 60 6.42 1.78 -1.11
N VAL A 61 6.90 1.60 -2.33
CA VAL A 61 7.25 2.71 -3.21
C VAL A 61 6.11 2.80 -4.21
N VAL A 62 5.33 3.87 -4.11
CA VAL A 62 4.13 4.08 -4.92
C VAL A 62 4.46 5.06 -6.03
N ASP A 63 4.42 4.59 -7.26
CA ASP A 63 4.68 5.39 -8.46
C ASP A 63 3.37 5.58 -9.21
N LEU A 64 2.73 6.74 -9.03
CA LEU A 64 1.45 7.04 -9.65
C LEU A 64 1.58 7.23 -11.16
N ALA A 65 2.69 7.79 -11.62
CA ALA A 65 2.90 8.03 -13.05
C ALA A 65 2.99 6.73 -13.84
N ARG A 66 3.65 5.73 -13.28
CA ARG A 66 3.80 4.42 -13.89
C ARG A 66 2.73 3.42 -13.47
N ARG A 67 1.90 3.79 -12.50
CA ARG A 67 0.89 2.93 -11.91
C ARG A 67 1.48 1.63 -11.36
N GLU A 68 2.59 1.76 -10.66
CA GLU A 68 3.29 0.64 -10.06
C GLU A 68 3.48 0.84 -8.56
N ILE A 69 3.46 -0.26 -7.82
CA ILE A 69 3.87 -0.29 -6.42
C ILE A 69 4.96 -1.34 -6.29
N HIS A 70 6.10 -0.94 -5.74
CA HIS A 70 7.15 -1.86 -5.38
C HIS A 70 7.11 -2.05 -3.87
N ALA A 71 6.86 -3.28 -3.44
CA ALA A 71 6.67 -3.59 -2.05
C ALA A 71 7.83 -4.39 -1.50
N SER A 72 8.21 -4.07 -0.27
CA SER A 72 9.14 -4.86 0.52
C SER A 72 8.51 -5.14 1.86
N ALA A 73 8.50 -6.39 2.27
CA ALA A 73 7.97 -6.78 3.57
C ALA A 73 9.01 -7.61 4.32
N LEU A 74 9.22 -7.25 5.58
CA LEU A 74 10.15 -7.97 6.46
C LEU A 74 9.34 -8.61 7.57
N ARG A 75 9.48 -9.91 7.73
CA ARG A 75 8.93 -10.65 8.85
C ARG A 75 10.07 -11.17 9.70
N GLU A 76 10.09 -10.80 10.97
CA GLU A 76 11.13 -11.20 11.90
C GLU A 76 11.19 -12.72 12.02
N GLY A 77 12.41 -13.27 11.91
CA GLY A 77 12.64 -14.70 11.99
C GLY A 77 12.38 -15.47 10.70
N VAL A 78 11.80 -14.83 9.68
CA VAL A 78 11.48 -15.46 8.40
C VAL A 78 12.30 -14.85 7.25
N GLY A 79 12.53 -13.54 7.32
CA GLY A 79 13.28 -12.82 6.28
C GLY A 79 12.43 -11.80 5.57
N SER A 80 12.95 -11.27 4.49
CA SER A 80 12.28 -10.26 3.68
C SER A 80 11.93 -10.79 2.31
N PHE A 81 10.91 -10.21 1.70
CA PHE A 81 10.52 -10.54 0.34
C PHE A 81 10.01 -9.30 -0.36
N PHE A 82 10.02 -9.37 -1.68
CA PHE A 82 9.60 -8.27 -2.54
C PHE A 82 8.39 -8.70 -3.36
N ALA A 83 7.55 -7.73 -3.66
CA ALA A 83 6.41 -7.94 -4.54
C ALA A 83 6.19 -6.68 -5.36
N THR A 84 5.56 -6.83 -6.51
CA THR A 84 5.19 -5.72 -7.38
C THR A 84 3.68 -5.76 -7.59
N ALA A 85 3.06 -4.59 -7.56
CA ALA A 85 1.63 -4.45 -7.81
C ALA A 85 1.38 -3.40 -8.88
N GLU A 86 0.25 -3.55 -9.57
CA GLU A 86 -0.26 -2.60 -10.54
C GLU A 86 -1.35 -1.76 -9.89
N ILE A 87 -1.28 -0.45 -10.05
CA ILE A 87 -2.34 0.45 -9.58
C ILE A 87 -3.44 0.47 -10.64
N LEU A 88 -4.59 -0.08 -10.30
CA LEU A 88 -5.73 -0.16 -11.20
C LEU A 88 -6.50 1.16 -11.24
N GLU A 89 -6.59 1.81 -10.08
CA GLU A 89 -7.30 3.07 -9.95
C GLU A 89 -6.71 3.83 -8.76
N ALA A 90 -6.56 5.13 -8.91
CA ALA A 90 -6.11 6.01 -7.84
C ALA A 90 -6.92 7.29 -7.88
N SER A 91 -7.42 7.73 -6.71
CA SER A 91 -8.13 8.99 -6.63
C SER A 91 -7.16 10.14 -6.37
N ALA A 92 -7.54 11.33 -6.83
CA ALA A 92 -6.76 12.54 -6.60
C ALA A 92 -6.57 12.82 -5.11
N SER A 93 -7.53 12.43 -4.27
CA SER A 93 -7.46 12.67 -2.83
C SER A 93 -6.29 11.96 -2.16
N VAL A 94 -5.87 10.81 -2.67
CA VAL A 94 -4.70 10.10 -2.15
C VAL A 94 -3.43 10.91 -2.45
N GLY A 95 -3.27 11.34 -3.68
CA GLY A 95 -2.14 12.17 -4.09
C GLY A 95 -2.11 13.49 -3.34
N ASP A 96 -3.24 14.15 -3.22
CA ASP A 96 -3.35 15.44 -2.53
C ASP A 96 -2.92 15.34 -1.07
N ARG A 97 -3.34 14.29 -0.39
CA ARG A 97 -2.96 14.08 1.01
C ARG A 97 -1.47 13.84 1.16
N GLN A 98 -0.89 13.08 0.27
CA GLN A 98 0.54 12.79 0.29
C GLN A 98 1.34 14.06 0.01
N GLU A 99 0.91 14.86 -0.92
CA GLU A 99 1.56 16.12 -1.28
C GLU A 99 1.46 17.17 -0.18
N ALA A 100 0.39 17.15 0.59
CA ALA A 100 0.19 18.10 1.69
C ALA A 100 1.17 17.89 2.85
N ARG A 101 1.92 16.86 2.83
CA ARG A 101 2.90 16.52 3.84
C ARG A 101 4.30 16.74 3.37
#